data_b665db19cc9f516e63ea931c7fad80ed
#
_entry.id   b665db19cc9f516e63ea931c7fad80ed
#
_cell.length_a   1.000
_cell.length_b   1.000
_cell.length_c   1.000
_cell.angle_alpha   90.00
_cell.angle_beta   90.00
_cell.angle_gamma   90.00
#
_symmetry.space_group_name_H-M   'P 1'
#
loop_
_entity.id
_entity.type
_entity.pdbx_description
1 polymer ?
#
loop_
_entity_poly.entity_id
_entity_poly.type
_entity_poly.pdbx_seq_one_letter_code
_entity_poly.pdbx_strand_id
1 'polypeptide(L)'
;NQDNQEMIGSIKFEKMDEIKKEAELGYFLRKDYWGQGLMTEVVRELVSLSFTKFDFKRLTIITHEENLASQKVAQKAGFKLFRQFKGSDRYTRRMRDYTEYRYEKGDFNE
;
A
#
# COMPACT_ATOMS: atom_id res chain seq x y z
N ASN A 1 11.68 -7.41 21.96
CA ASN A 1 12.43 -8.56 22.32
C ASN A 1 13.12 -9.21 21.12
N GLN A 2 14.40 -9.24 21.14
CA GLN A 2 15.13 -9.77 20.01
C GLN A 2 14.84 -11.20 19.71
N ASP A 3 14.77 -12.01 20.73
CA ASP A 3 14.67 -13.45 20.54
C ASP A 3 13.35 -13.87 19.96
N ASN A 4 12.35 -13.06 20.20
CA ASN A 4 10.99 -13.37 19.74
C ASN A 4 10.48 -12.35 18.78
N GLN A 5 11.37 -11.75 18.05
CA GLN A 5 10.96 -10.77 17.07
C GLN A 5 10.28 -11.44 15.92
N GLU A 6 9.00 -11.59 16.08
CA GLU A 6 8.18 -12.01 14.96
C GLU A 6 7.78 -10.77 14.22
N MET A 7 7.93 -10.84 12.92
CA MET A 7 7.48 -9.74 12.10
C MET A 7 5.96 -9.83 11.99
N ILE A 8 5.28 -8.90 12.66
CA ILE A 8 3.82 -8.87 12.59
C ILE A 8 3.33 -8.14 11.36
N GLY A 9 4.18 -7.32 10.76
CA GLY A 9 3.83 -6.63 9.54
C GLY A 9 5.00 -5.80 9.05
N SER A 10 4.89 -5.32 7.84
CA SER A 10 5.88 -4.41 7.26
C SER A 10 5.22 -3.54 6.20
N ILE A 11 5.81 -2.38 5.98
CA ILE A 11 5.40 -1.47 4.93
C ILE A 11 6.65 -0.83 4.37
N LYS A 12 6.67 -0.63 3.05
CA LYS A 12 7.83 -0.02 2.40
C LYS A 12 7.42 0.59 1.08
N PHE A 13 8.30 1.43 0.55
CA PHE A 13 8.16 1.90 -0.83
C PHE A 13 8.72 0.80 -1.73
N GLU A 14 7.88 0.23 -2.57
CA GLU A 14 8.30 -0.81 -3.51
C GLU A 14 9.01 -0.21 -4.72
N LYS A 15 8.50 0.90 -5.20
CA LYS A 15 9.04 1.61 -6.35
C LYS A 15 8.92 3.09 -6.10
N MET A 16 9.91 3.84 -6.54
CA MET A 16 9.88 5.30 -6.45
C MET A 16 10.35 5.90 -7.76
N ASP A 17 9.62 6.88 -8.24
CA ASP A 17 9.99 7.64 -9.43
C ASP A 17 10.23 9.08 -8.97
N GLU A 18 11.51 9.46 -8.89
CA GLU A 18 11.87 10.78 -8.36
C GLU A 18 11.56 11.90 -9.32
N ILE A 19 11.48 11.60 -10.60
CA ILE A 19 11.14 12.61 -11.59
C ILE A 19 9.67 12.95 -11.53
N LYS A 20 8.82 11.93 -11.51
CA LYS A 20 7.37 12.12 -11.45
C LYS A 20 6.87 12.32 -10.02
N LYS A 21 7.72 12.11 -9.03
CA LYS A 21 7.35 12.21 -7.62
C LYS A 21 6.23 11.26 -7.24
N GLU A 22 6.38 10.01 -7.66
CA GLU A 22 5.40 8.95 -7.40
C GLU A 22 6.07 7.80 -6.69
N ALA A 23 5.30 7.12 -5.87
CA ALA A 23 5.79 5.94 -5.16
C ALA A 23 4.71 4.89 -5.05
N GLU A 24 5.13 3.63 -5.09
CA GLU A 24 4.25 2.49 -4.86
C GLU A 24 4.54 1.94 -3.49
N LEU A 25 3.49 1.74 -2.68
CA LEU A 25 3.61 1.18 -1.35
C LEU A 25 3.33 -0.31 -1.38
N GLY A 26 4.17 -1.07 -0.69
CA GLY A 26 3.91 -2.48 -0.46
C GLY A 26 3.81 -2.72 1.02
N TYR A 27 2.87 -3.57 1.45
CA TYR A 27 2.72 -3.88 2.86
C TYR A 27 2.23 -5.29 3.08
N PHE A 28 2.49 -5.77 4.27
CA PHE A 28 2.14 -7.11 4.70
C PHE A 28 1.78 -7.04 6.17
N LEU A 29 0.75 -7.79 6.56
CA LEU A 29 0.36 -7.90 7.96
C LEU A 29 -0.01 -9.36 8.24
N ARG A 30 0.54 -9.90 9.31
CA ARG A 30 0.20 -11.25 9.72
C ARG A 30 -1.30 -11.36 9.95
N LYS A 31 -1.86 -12.48 9.54
CA LYS A 31 -3.29 -12.70 9.59
C LYS A 31 -3.86 -12.52 11.00
N ASP A 32 -3.07 -12.86 12.02
CA ASP A 32 -3.50 -12.73 13.42
C ASP A 32 -3.86 -11.31 13.81
N TYR A 33 -3.31 -10.34 13.07
CA TYR A 33 -3.47 -8.92 13.39
C TYR A 33 -4.42 -8.19 12.45
N TRP A 34 -5.09 -8.93 11.56
CA TRP A 34 -6.07 -8.34 10.66
C TRP A 34 -7.28 -7.85 11.45
N GLY A 35 -7.94 -6.85 10.90
CA GLY A 35 -9.18 -6.37 11.47
C GLY A 35 -9.03 -5.45 12.66
N GLN A 36 -7.80 -5.10 13.02
CA GLN A 36 -7.55 -4.24 14.17
C GLN A 36 -7.19 -2.81 13.78
N GLY A 37 -7.19 -2.50 12.49
CA GLY A 37 -6.86 -1.16 12.03
C GLY A 37 -5.39 -0.80 12.07
N LEU A 38 -4.53 -1.74 12.43
CA LEU A 38 -3.11 -1.46 12.60
C LEU A 38 -2.45 -1.02 11.31
N MET A 39 -2.64 -1.79 10.25
CA MET A 39 -2.00 -1.44 8.97
C MET A 39 -2.59 -0.19 8.38
N THR A 40 -3.89 0.03 8.56
CA THR A 40 -4.54 1.25 8.08
C THR A 40 -3.91 2.47 8.73
N GLU A 41 -3.65 2.42 10.03
CA GLU A 41 -3.02 3.53 10.72
C GLU A 41 -1.61 3.78 10.22
N VAL A 42 -0.84 2.71 10.02
CA VAL A 42 0.53 2.84 9.52
C VAL A 42 0.53 3.43 8.11
N VAL A 43 -0.38 2.98 7.25
CA VAL A 43 -0.47 3.51 5.89
C VAL A 43 -0.85 5.00 5.93
N ARG A 44 -1.78 5.39 6.79
CA ARG A 44 -2.15 6.80 6.93
C ARG A 44 -0.98 7.67 7.35
N GLU A 45 -0.18 7.17 8.29
CA GLU A 45 1.03 7.89 8.72
C GLU A 45 1.99 8.06 7.57
N LEU A 46 2.21 7.00 6.81
CA LEU A 46 3.15 7.06 5.70
C LEU A 46 2.62 7.97 4.58
N VAL A 47 1.32 7.99 4.35
CA VAL A 47 0.71 8.91 3.39
C VAL A 47 0.99 10.36 3.81
N SER A 48 0.76 10.67 5.07
CA SER A 48 1.01 12.01 5.58
C SER A 48 2.46 12.43 5.38
N LEU A 49 3.39 11.56 5.77
CA LEU A 49 4.81 11.84 5.61
C LEU A 49 5.19 12.01 4.14
N SER A 50 4.62 11.17 3.29
CA SER A 50 4.95 11.19 1.86
C SER A 50 4.55 12.51 1.22
N PHE A 51 3.39 13.04 1.58
CA PHE A 51 2.91 14.27 0.97
C PHE A 51 3.42 15.53 1.65
N THR A 52 3.82 15.46 2.93
CA THR A 52 4.26 16.65 3.65
C THR A 52 5.77 16.77 3.73
N LYS A 53 6.47 15.65 3.89
CA LYS A 53 7.92 15.67 4.09
C LYS A 53 8.71 15.21 2.88
N PHE A 54 8.18 14.26 2.11
CA PHE A 54 8.92 13.70 0.99
C PHE A 54 8.50 14.27 -0.36
N ASP A 55 7.49 15.12 -0.37
CA ASP A 55 7.06 15.82 -1.58
C ASP A 55 6.62 14.89 -2.72
N PHE A 56 6.09 13.73 -2.39
CA PHE A 56 5.47 12.89 -3.41
C PHE A 56 4.17 13.53 -3.88
N LYS A 57 3.82 13.27 -5.12
CA LYS A 57 2.58 13.78 -5.73
C LYS A 57 1.52 12.70 -5.87
N ARG A 58 1.94 11.44 -5.90
CA ARG A 58 1.03 10.32 -6.03
C ARG A 58 1.58 9.10 -5.32
N LEU A 59 0.70 8.41 -4.62
CA LEU A 59 1.01 7.12 -4.03
C LEU A 59 0.11 6.06 -4.65
N THR A 60 0.65 4.86 -4.83
CA THR A 60 -0.06 3.76 -5.46
C THR A 60 0.04 2.52 -4.60
N ILE A 61 -1.04 1.76 -4.53
CA ILE A 61 -1.05 0.43 -3.90
C ILE A 61 -1.59 -0.54 -4.94
N ILE A 62 -0.84 -1.59 -5.22
CA ILE A 62 -1.26 -2.64 -6.14
C ILE A 62 -1.33 -3.94 -5.37
N THR A 63 -2.45 -4.62 -5.46
CA THR A 63 -2.65 -5.86 -4.72
C THR A 63 -3.47 -6.83 -5.56
N HIS A 64 -3.41 -8.12 -5.20
CA HIS A 64 -4.22 -9.12 -5.86
C HIS A 64 -5.70 -8.84 -5.63
N GLU A 65 -6.51 -9.05 -6.66
CA GLU A 65 -7.94 -8.81 -6.58
C GLU A 65 -8.61 -9.61 -5.46
N GLU A 66 -8.10 -10.80 -5.20
CA GLU A 66 -8.65 -11.65 -4.15
C GLU A 66 -8.21 -11.27 -2.75
N ASN A 67 -7.26 -10.38 -2.62
CA ASN A 67 -6.77 -9.94 -1.31
C ASN A 67 -7.65 -8.83 -0.75
N LEU A 68 -8.77 -9.23 -0.18
CA LEU A 68 -9.74 -8.26 0.31
C LEU A 68 -9.23 -7.45 1.50
N ALA A 69 -8.41 -8.07 2.34
CA ALA A 69 -7.84 -7.37 3.50
C ALA A 69 -6.97 -6.19 3.06
N SER A 70 -6.13 -6.41 2.06
CA SER A 70 -5.26 -5.37 1.54
C SER A 70 -6.06 -4.24 0.88
N GLN A 71 -7.10 -4.60 0.14
CA GLN A 71 -7.95 -3.61 -0.50
C GLN A 71 -8.67 -2.75 0.53
N LYS A 72 -9.12 -3.37 1.62
CA LYS A 72 -9.76 -2.64 2.71
C LYS A 72 -8.83 -1.63 3.33
N VAL A 73 -7.58 -2.01 3.53
CA VAL A 73 -6.59 -1.09 4.08
C VAL A 73 -6.43 0.12 3.17
N ALA A 74 -6.27 -0.12 1.86
CA ALA A 74 -6.13 0.97 0.91
C ALA A 74 -7.34 1.90 0.93
N GLN A 75 -8.53 1.33 0.92
CA GLN A 75 -9.75 2.12 0.92
C GLN A 75 -9.89 2.94 2.21
N LYS A 76 -9.66 2.33 3.35
CA LYS A 76 -9.78 3.03 4.63
C LYS A 76 -8.72 4.09 4.82
N ALA A 77 -7.56 3.91 4.20
CA ALA A 77 -6.50 4.91 4.25
C ALA A 77 -6.75 6.09 3.33
N GLY A 78 -7.76 6.02 2.47
CA GLY A 78 -8.13 7.13 1.59
C GLY A 78 -7.76 6.96 0.14
N PHE A 79 -7.20 5.82 -0.22
CA PHE A 79 -6.89 5.57 -1.62
C PHE A 79 -8.15 5.30 -2.41
N LYS A 80 -8.12 5.66 -3.68
CA LYS A 80 -9.25 5.46 -4.60
C LYS A 80 -8.89 4.42 -5.64
N LEU A 81 -9.87 3.61 -6.00
CA LEU A 81 -9.67 2.62 -7.05
C LEU A 81 -9.34 3.33 -8.36
N PHE A 82 -8.24 2.92 -8.97
CA PHE A 82 -7.82 3.47 -10.24
C PHE A 82 -8.14 2.54 -11.40
N ARG A 83 -7.77 1.26 -11.26
CA ARG A 83 -8.04 0.27 -12.31
C ARG A 83 -7.86 -1.14 -11.79
N GLN A 84 -8.37 -2.08 -12.57
CA GLN A 84 -8.09 -3.50 -12.40
C GLN A 84 -7.41 -3.97 -13.66
N PHE A 85 -6.45 -4.88 -13.52
CA PHE A 85 -5.68 -5.32 -14.67
C PHE A 85 -5.12 -6.72 -14.42
N LYS A 86 -4.70 -7.37 -15.51
CA LYS A 86 -4.02 -8.64 -15.41
C LYS A 86 -2.53 -8.42 -15.55
N GLY A 87 -1.77 -9.12 -14.71
CA GLY A 87 -0.33 -9.02 -14.73
C GLY A 87 0.30 -10.35 -14.35
N SER A 88 1.59 -10.47 -14.59
CA SER A 88 2.33 -11.67 -14.25
C SER A 88 2.79 -11.60 -12.80
N ASP A 89 2.46 -12.63 -12.03
CA ASP A 89 2.94 -12.74 -10.68
C ASP A 89 4.45 -12.94 -10.69
N ARG A 90 5.14 -12.13 -9.90
CA ARG A 90 6.60 -12.14 -9.84
C ARG A 90 7.18 -13.50 -9.46
N TYR A 91 6.50 -14.21 -8.59
CA TYR A 91 7.03 -15.45 -8.03
C TYR A 91 6.57 -16.69 -8.79
N THR A 92 5.29 -16.75 -9.15
CA THR A 92 4.73 -17.92 -9.80
C THR A 92 4.74 -17.82 -11.32
N ARG A 93 4.90 -16.60 -11.83
CA ARG A 93 4.85 -16.29 -13.26
C ARG A 93 3.51 -16.61 -13.89
N ARG A 94 2.49 -16.75 -13.07
CA ARG A 94 1.13 -16.93 -13.56
C ARG A 94 0.48 -15.58 -13.72
N MET A 95 -0.44 -15.49 -14.66
CA MET A 95 -1.26 -14.30 -14.81
C MET A 95 -2.24 -14.23 -13.65
N ARG A 96 -2.29 -13.07 -13.01
CA ARG A 96 -3.17 -12.83 -11.88
C ARG A 96 -3.94 -11.54 -12.11
N ASP A 97 -5.07 -11.44 -11.44
CA ASP A 97 -5.86 -10.21 -11.47
C ASP A 97 -5.41 -9.32 -10.33
N TYR A 98 -5.15 -8.05 -10.67
CA TYR A 98 -4.67 -7.06 -9.72
C TYR A 98 -5.63 -5.89 -9.66
N THR A 99 -5.63 -5.22 -8.51
CA THR A 99 -6.36 -3.99 -8.31
C THR A 99 -5.36 -2.91 -7.94
N GLU A 100 -5.44 -1.78 -8.60
CA GLU A 100 -4.56 -0.64 -8.34
C GLU A 100 -5.35 0.50 -7.72
N TYR A 101 -4.86 0.97 -6.58
CA TYR A 101 -5.42 2.11 -5.86
C TYR A 101 -4.43 3.26 -5.90
N ARG A 102 -4.93 4.47 -5.97
CA ARG A 102 -4.07 5.67 -6.00
C ARG A 102 -4.56 6.71 -5.02
N TYR A 103 -3.60 7.49 -4.52
CA TYR A 103 -3.88 8.64 -3.66
C TYR A 103 -3.08 9.80 -4.23
N GLU A 104 -3.79 10.82 -4.71
CA GLU A 104 -3.15 12.01 -5.28
C GLU A 104 -2.94 13.03 -4.17
N LYS A 105 -1.82 13.74 -4.21
CA LYS A 105 -1.54 14.77 -3.22
C LYS A 105 -2.65 15.82 -3.16
N GLY A 106 -3.24 16.13 -4.31
CA GLY A 106 -4.31 17.12 -4.38
C GLY A 106 -5.55 16.74 -3.58
N ASP A 107 -5.71 15.46 -3.26
CA ASP A 107 -6.85 14.98 -2.48
C ASP A 107 -6.51 14.86 -0.99
N PHE A 108 -5.29 15.17 -0.61
CA PHE A 108 -4.85 15.01 0.77
C PHE A 108 -5.12 16.29 1.56
N ASN A 109 -5.85 16.14 2.66
CA ASN A 109 -6.15 17.25 3.57
C ASN A 109 -5.46 16.99 4.89
N GLU A 110 -4.63 17.94 5.30
CA GLU A 110 -3.92 17.82 6.58
C GLU A 110 -4.81 18.07 7.77
#